data_467d4eb54b464101982084d055aaf3d2
#
_entry.id   467d4eb54b464101982084d055aaf3d2
#
_cell.length_a   1.000
_cell.length_b   1.000
_cell.length_c   1.000
_cell.angle_alpha   90.00
_cell.angle_beta   90.00
_cell.angle_gamma   90.00
#
_symmetry.space_group_name_H-M   'P 1'
#
loop_
_entity.id
_entity.type
_entity.pdbx_description
1 polymer ?
#
loop_
_entity_poly.entity_id
_entity_poly.type
_entity_poly.pdbx_seq_one_letter_code
_entity_poly.pdbx_strand_id
1 'polypeptide(L)'
;METASKPDTTMWTGNLHVNVSGTFLGRPRVAAERGALAEAGATAAFLGFPWDGTSVSRTGTNFGPRGLREASEQFLMYNANTDVDLAEHFNLVDVGDVPIVPGNSIKTQARAEAMAAELLASGVLPIIGGGDHSITIGPARAFAKHFKRCGMIHFDTHLDTAEDVGGETLNHCCPIARAVDAGFDPRNIVTIGPSGWMNPRSELAYVKNKGINLFTLEKVWELGAETVGRRAAELASNGTDAVYLTVDIDVMDAAYAPGTCVPTTCGMTPREILKIISCFSGVKLRMIDIAEVSPPWDHPGITARLGVRILLESMAAAVAGRAR
;
A
#
# COMPACT_ATOMS: atom_id res chain seq x y z
N MET A 1 -7.93 -13.96 35.69
CA MET A 1 -7.95 -13.16 34.45
C MET A 1 -8.16 -14.14 33.32
N GLU A 2 -9.36 -14.22 32.76
CA GLU A 2 -9.60 -15.01 31.56
C GLU A 2 -8.79 -14.36 30.43
N THR A 3 -7.86 -15.12 29.88
CA THR A 3 -7.19 -14.73 28.64
C THR A 3 -8.26 -14.66 27.57
N ALA A 4 -8.57 -13.45 27.11
CA ALA A 4 -9.46 -13.28 25.98
C ALA A 4 -8.95 -14.17 24.84
N SER A 5 -9.71 -15.21 24.50
CA SER A 5 -9.37 -16.07 23.36
C SER A 5 -9.24 -15.20 22.11
N LYS A 6 -8.20 -15.43 21.31
CA LYS A 6 -8.12 -14.77 19.99
C LYS A 6 -9.43 -15.02 19.27
N PRO A 7 -10.04 -13.99 18.66
CA PRO A 7 -11.27 -14.17 17.89
C PRO A 7 -11.02 -15.19 16.78
N ASP A 8 -11.94 -16.12 16.62
CA ASP A 8 -11.89 -17.08 15.51
C ASP A 8 -12.08 -16.31 14.20
N THR A 9 -11.04 -16.24 13.39
CA THR A 9 -11.04 -15.54 12.10
C THR A 9 -11.40 -16.46 10.94
N THR A 10 -11.62 -17.75 11.22
CA THR A 10 -11.96 -18.78 10.22
C THR A 10 -13.47 -18.95 10.07
N MET A 11 -14.26 -18.46 11.01
CA MET A 11 -15.72 -18.61 11.02
C MET A 11 -16.45 -17.27 10.96
N TRP A 12 -17.53 -17.26 10.21
CA TRP A 12 -18.51 -16.17 10.27
C TRP A 12 -19.20 -16.21 11.63
N THR A 13 -18.97 -15.21 12.46
CA THR A 13 -19.78 -15.02 13.67
C THR A 13 -21.09 -14.33 13.29
N GLY A 14 -22.20 -14.67 13.94
CA GLY A 14 -23.55 -14.19 13.56
C GLY A 14 -23.78 -12.67 13.62
N ASN A 15 -22.76 -11.86 13.85
CA ASN A 15 -22.82 -10.41 14.00
C ASN A 15 -22.24 -9.63 12.81
N LEU A 16 -22.18 -10.23 11.63
CA LEU A 16 -21.62 -9.63 10.41
C LEU A 16 -22.19 -8.26 10.02
N HIS A 17 -23.36 -7.92 10.48
CA HIS A 17 -24.06 -6.69 10.06
C HIS A 17 -24.15 -5.61 11.14
N VAL A 18 -23.58 -5.81 12.31
CA VAL A 18 -23.88 -4.96 13.48
C VAL A 18 -22.67 -4.26 14.06
N ASN A 19 -21.47 -4.71 13.79
CA ASN A 19 -20.27 -4.12 14.39
C ASN A 19 -19.52 -3.22 13.41
N VAL A 20 -19.97 -1.97 13.32
CA VAL A 20 -19.14 -0.89 12.77
C VAL A 20 -18.01 -0.61 13.77
N SER A 21 -16.93 -1.38 13.69
CA SER A 21 -15.81 -1.27 14.65
C SER A 21 -15.03 0.04 14.49
N GLY A 22 -15.15 0.70 13.33
CA GLY A 22 -14.37 1.88 12.99
C GLY A 22 -12.85 1.63 12.90
N THR A 23 -12.43 0.34 12.92
CA THR A 23 -11.04 -0.10 12.82
C THR A 23 -10.88 -1.14 11.70
N PHE A 24 -9.68 -1.22 11.14
CA PHE A 24 -9.41 -2.16 10.04
C PHE A 24 -9.57 -3.61 10.52
N LEU A 25 -10.42 -4.38 9.84
CA LEU A 25 -10.79 -5.77 10.17
C LEU A 25 -11.29 -5.94 11.62
N GLY A 26 -11.88 -4.90 12.22
CA GLY A 26 -12.30 -4.96 13.61
C GLY A 26 -11.18 -5.16 14.64
N ARG A 27 -9.93 -4.86 14.27
CA ARG A 27 -8.78 -5.07 15.14
C ARG A 27 -8.71 -4.02 16.26
N PRO A 28 -8.07 -4.34 17.41
CA PRO A 28 -7.93 -3.39 18.51
C PRO A 28 -7.27 -2.09 18.08
N ARG A 29 -7.77 -0.96 18.61
CA ARG A 29 -7.11 0.33 18.50
C ARG A 29 -5.97 0.43 19.50
N VAL A 30 -4.75 0.72 19.03
CA VAL A 30 -3.54 0.82 19.83
C VAL A 30 -2.80 2.11 19.46
N ALA A 31 -2.16 2.78 20.39
CA ALA A 31 -1.33 3.93 20.07
C ALA A 31 -0.09 3.51 19.24
N ALA A 32 0.30 4.34 18.27
CA ALA A 32 1.50 4.10 17.45
C ALA A 32 2.78 4.45 18.23
N GLU A 33 2.93 3.88 19.42
CA GLU A 33 4.04 4.09 20.35
C GLU A 33 4.63 2.73 20.73
N ARG A 34 5.94 2.64 20.79
CA ARG A 34 6.66 1.37 21.03
C ARG A 34 6.15 0.61 22.26
N GLY A 35 5.90 1.32 23.36
CA GLY A 35 5.39 0.72 24.60
C GLY A 35 4.02 0.07 24.40
N ALA A 36 3.07 0.80 23.82
CA ALA A 36 1.72 0.32 23.55
C ALA A 36 1.69 -0.82 22.53
N LEU A 37 2.50 -0.73 21.48
CA LEU A 37 2.65 -1.79 20.48
C LEU A 37 3.23 -3.08 21.08
N ALA A 38 4.24 -2.94 21.96
CA ALA A 38 4.84 -4.08 22.64
C ALA A 38 3.86 -4.73 23.65
N GLU A 39 3.13 -3.93 24.43
CA GLU A 39 2.10 -4.42 25.36
C GLU A 39 0.98 -5.16 24.62
N ALA A 40 0.56 -4.64 23.46
CA ALA A 40 -0.41 -5.31 22.59
C ALA A 40 0.16 -6.54 21.88
N GLY A 41 1.47 -6.77 21.89
CA GLY A 41 2.15 -7.80 21.12
C GLY A 41 1.97 -7.63 19.61
N ALA A 42 1.82 -6.39 19.13
CA ALA A 42 1.54 -6.09 17.73
C ALA A 42 2.69 -6.53 16.82
N THR A 43 2.35 -7.18 15.70
CA THR A 43 3.32 -7.57 14.67
C THR A 43 2.98 -7.04 13.28
N ALA A 44 1.77 -6.50 13.11
CA ALA A 44 1.33 -5.71 11.98
C ALA A 44 0.40 -4.59 12.47
N ALA A 45 0.39 -3.44 11.78
CA ALA A 45 -0.45 -2.32 12.16
C ALA A 45 -1.04 -1.63 10.93
N PHE A 46 -2.35 -1.41 10.94
CA PHE A 46 -3.01 -0.54 9.97
C PHE A 46 -2.87 0.92 10.43
N LEU A 47 -2.34 1.76 9.56
CA LEU A 47 -2.20 3.20 9.72
C LEU A 47 -2.97 3.91 8.62
N GLY A 48 -3.95 4.72 8.96
CA GLY A 48 -4.62 5.57 7.98
C GLY A 48 -3.79 6.82 7.67
N PHE A 49 -3.81 7.25 6.39
CA PHE A 49 -3.20 8.52 6.00
C PHE A 49 -4.20 9.38 5.22
N PRO A 50 -5.10 10.11 5.92
CA PRO A 50 -6.22 10.84 5.32
C PRO A 50 -5.79 12.17 4.69
N TRP A 51 -5.00 12.12 3.62
CA TRP A 51 -4.44 13.29 2.93
C TRP A 51 -4.77 13.24 1.44
N ASP A 52 -5.30 14.36 0.90
CA ASP A 52 -5.51 14.58 -0.53
C ASP A 52 -5.16 16.01 -0.96
N GLY A 53 -4.25 16.62 -0.20
CA GLY A 53 -3.86 18.01 -0.41
C GLY A 53 -3.05 18.26 -1.67
N THR A 54 -2.67 17.20 -2.41
CA THR A 54 -1.87 17.30 -3.64
C THR A 54 -2.54 16.68 -4.85
N SER A 55 -3.79 16.23 -4.73
CA SER A 55 -4.57 15.67 -5.83
C SER A 55 -4.77 16.68 -6.95
N VAL A 56 -4.40 16.32 -8.19
CA VAL A 56 -4.49 17.22 -9.37
C VAL A 56 -5.81 17.09 -10.12
N SER A 57 -6.65 16.12 -9.79
CA SER A 57 -7.93 15.87 -10.45
C SER A 57 -9.08 15.81 -9.43
N ARG A 58 -9.58 14.64 -9.10
CA ARG A 58 -10.67 14.48 -8.14
C ARG A 58 -10.13 14.47 -6.71
N THR A 59 -10.80 15.17 -5.80
CA THR A 59 -10.55 15.07 -4.35
C THR A 59 -11.39 13.95 -3.74
N GLY A 60 -11.11 13.60 -2.48
CA GLY A 60 -11.88 12.62 -1.70
C GLY A 60 -11.09 11.41 -1.27
N THR A 61 -9.81 11.28 -1.67
CA THR A 61 -8.94 10.20 -1.21
C THR A 61 -8.56 10.36 0.27
N ASN A 62 -8.70 11.54 0.86
CA ASN A 62 -8.63 11.74 2.31
C ASN A 62 -9.65 10.90 3.10
N PHE A 63 -10.74 10.45 2.47
CA PHE A 63 -11.68 9.49 3.06
C PHE A 63 -11.27 8.02 2.83
N GLY A 64 -10.19 7.77 2.10
CA GLY A 64 -9.69 6.42 1.78
C GLY A 64 -9.49 5.53 3.00
N PRO A 65 -8.78 5.98 4.07
CA PRO A 65 -8.60 5.18 5.27
C PRO A 65 -9.91 4.74 5.93
N ARG A 66 -10.90 5.65 5.96
CA ARG A 66 -12.24 5.35 6.46
C ARG A 66 -12.95 4.31 5.57
N GLY A 67 -12.95 4.52 4.26
CA GLY A 67 -13.57 3.58 3.32
C GLY A 67 -12.95 2.17 3.37
N LEU A 68 -11.63 2.08 3.53
CA LEU A 68 -10.93 0.80 3.71
C LEU A 68 -11.35 0.10 5.03
N ARG A 69 -11.47 0.85 6.15
CA ARG A 69 -11.96 0.28 7.42
C ARG A 69 -13.38 -0.23 7.29
N GLU A 70 -14.29 0.58 6.74
CA GLU A 70 -15.69 0.20 6.52
C GLU A 70 -15.80 -1.03 5.60
N ALA A 71 -15.06 -1.05 4.49
CA ALA A 71 -15.03 -2.19 3.57
C ALA A 71 -14.46 -3.45 4.22
N SER A 72 -13.48 -3.31 5.12
CA SER A 72 -12.79 -4.44 5.75
C SER A 72 -13.67 -5.25 6.70
N GLU A 73 -14.78 -4.69 7.19
CA GLU A 73 -15.70 -5.38 8.11
C GLU A 73 -16.31 -6.67 7.54
N GLN A 74 -16.31 -6.81 6.21
CA GLN A 74 -16.85 -7.98 5.53
C GLN A 74 -15.77 -9.00 5.13
N PHE A 75 -14.53 -8.81 5.59
CA PHE A 75 -13.43 -9.72 5.32
C PHE A 75 -13.01 -10.47 6.59
N LEU A 76 -12.56 -11.69 6.37
CA LEU A 76 -11.88 -12.49 7.37
C LEU A 76 -10.37 -12.42 7.15
N MET A 77 -9.58 -12.80 8.15
CA MET A 77 -8.14 -12.96 8.02
C MET A 77 -7.75 -14.31 7.41
N TYR A 78 -8.71 -15.19 7.14
CA TYR A 78 -8.50 -16.50 6.54
C TYR A 78 -8.76 -16.48 5.02
N ASN A 79 -7.82 -17.01 4.26
CA ASN A 79 -7.92 -17.17 2.81
C ASN A 79 -8.20 -18.63 2.44
N ALA A 80 -9.44 -18.92 2.05
CA ALA A 80 -9.87 -20.27 1.68
C ALA A 80 -9.21 -20.84 0.41
N ASN A 81 -8.61 -20.00 -0.46
CA ASN A 81 -7.95 -20.46 -1.67
C ASN A 81 -6.54 -21.00 -1.41
N THR A 82 -5.87 -20.47 -0.39
CA THR A 82 -4.47 -20.78 -0.07
C THR A 82 -4.31 -21.45 1.28
N ASP A 83 -5.41 -21.61 2.03
CA ASP A 83 -5.46 -22.15 3.39
C ASP A 83 -4.51 -21.39 4.34
N VAL A 84 -4.48 -20.05 4.22
CA VAL A 84 -3.66 -19.18 5.06
C VAL A 84 -4.56 -18.39 6.00
N ASP A 85 -4.36 -18.56 7.30
CA ASP A 85 -4.93 -17.68 8.32
C ASP A 85 -3.90 -16.62 8.75
N LEU A 86 -4.13 -15.38 8.33
CA LEU A 86 -3.26 -14.27 8.69
C LEU A 86 -3.21 -14.02 10.21
N ALA A 87 -4.22 -14.41 10.98
CA ALA A 87 -4.23 -14.27 12.43
C ALA A 87 -3.23 -15.21 13.14
N GLU A 88 -2.81 -16.30 12.50
CA GLU A 88 -1.74 -17.17 13.01
C GLU A 88 -0.36 -16.51 12.84
N HIS A 89 -0.23 -15.60 11.88
CA HIS A 89 1.04 -14.97 11.49
C HIS A 89 1.19 -13.54 11.99
N PHE A 90 0.07 -12.82 12.14
CA PHE A 90 0.05 -11.42 12.52
C PHE A 90 -0.90 -11.16 13.68
N ASN A 91 -0.39 -10.56 14.73
CA ASN A 91 -1.22 -9.83 15.67
C ASN A 91 -1.42 -8.41 15.13
N LEU A 92 -2.47 -8.25 14.32
CA LEU A 92 -2.81 -6.99 13.65
C LEU A 92 -3.54 -6.05 14.59
N VAL A 93 -3.12 -4.81 14.63
CA VAL A 93 -3.77 -3.71 15.35
C VAL A 93 -4.08 -2.55 14.39
N ASP A 94 -4.98 -1.65 14.78
CA ASP A 94 -5.22 -0.39 14.08
C ASP A 94 -4.62 0.75 14.92
N VAL A 95 -3.69 1.51 14.37
CA VAL A 95 -3.01 2.58 15.11
C VAL A 95 -3.58 3.98 14.84
N GLY A 96 -4.72 4.05 14.19
CA GLY A 96 -5.37 5.32 13.87
C GLY A 96 -4.83 5.94 12.59
N ASP A 97 -4.90 7.25 12.55
CA ASP A 97 -4.56 8.03 11.38
C ASP A 97 -3.36 8.96 11.66
N VAL A 98 -2.59 9.23 10.61
CA VAL A 98 -1.59 10.29 10.63
C VAL A 98 -2.28 11.62 10.94
N PRO A 99 -1.83 12.36 11.97
CA PRO A 99 -2.38 13.67 12.29
C PRO A 99 -1.95 14.67 11.21
N ILE A 100 -2.82 14.92 10.24
CA ILE A 100 -2.55 15.85 9.12
C ILE A 100 -2.48 17.31 9.59
N VAL A 101 -1.77 18.14 8.83
CA VAL A 101 -1.78 19.59 8.94
C VAL A 101 -2.40 20.16 7.66
N PRO A 102 -3.65 20.60 7.70
CA PRO A 102 -4.32 21.12 6.51
C PRO A 102 -3.49 22.18 5.79
N GLY A 103 -3.33 22.03 4.48
CA GLY A 103 -2.55 22.96 3.65
C GLY A 103 -1.04 22.93 3.85
N ASN A 104 -0.49 21.92 4.57
CA ASN A 104 0.94 21.83 4.81
C ASN A 104 1.47 20.41 4.57
N SER A 105 1.89 20.13 3.34
CA SER A 105 2.46 18.85 2.91
C SER A 105 3.72 18.50 3.73
N ILE A 106 4.62 19.47 3.96
CA ILE A 106 5.90 19.25 4.66
C ILE A 106 5.65 18.71 6.07
N LYS A 107 4.79 19.38 6.86
CA LYS A 107 4.50 18.93 8.23
C LYS A 107 3.73 17.63 8.26
N THR A 108 2.82 17.43 7.31
CA THR A 108 2.03 16.20 7.22
C THR A 108 2.94 15.01 6.89
N GLN A 109 3.81 15.14 5.91
CA GLN A 109 4.76 14.08 5.54
C GLN A 109 5.76 13.78 6.68
N ALA A 110 6.22 14.80 7.41
CA ALA A 110 7.10 14.59 8.56
C ALA A 110 6.43 13.78 9.68
N ARG A 111 5.12 13.98 9.91
CA ARG A 111 4.35 13.17 10.88
C ARG A 111 4.16 11.73 10.42
N ALA A 112 3.87 11.53 9.13
CA ALA A 112 3.76 10.20 8.56
C ALA A 112 5.09 9.44 8.62
N GLU A 113 6.19 10.12 8.31
CA GLU A 113 7.55 9.58 8.44
C GLU A 113 7.84 9.15 9.89
N ALA A 114 7.50 9.98 10.87
CA ALA A 114 7.72 9.66 12.28
C ALA A 114 6.91 8.44 12.75
N MET A 115 5.61 8.35 12.36
CA MET A 115 4.77 7.20 12.72
C MET A 115 5.25 5.92 12.03
N ALA A 116 5.59 5.97 10.74
CA ALA A 116 6.14 4.81 10.03
C ALA A 116 7.47 4.35 10.64
N ALA A 117 8.35 5.29 11.03
CA ALA A 117 9.61 4.98 11.70
C ALA A 117 9.41 4.28 13.05
N GLU A 118 8.41 4.72 13.83
CA GLU A 118 8.09 4.09 15.12
C GLU A 118 7.57 2.65 14.95
N LEU A 119 6.70 2.41 13.96
CA LEU A 119 6.21 1.07 13.63
C LEU A 119 7.37 0.15 13.21
N LEU A 120 8.24 0.62 12.30
CA LEU A 120 9.41 -0.15 11.85
C LEU A 120 10.38 -0.45 13.00
N ALA A 121 10.67 0.55 13.83
CA ALA A 121 11.56 0.40 14.99
C ALA A 121 11.00 -0.56 16.05
N SER A 122 9.67 -0.74 16.07
CA SER A 122 8.98 -1.72 16.92
C SER A 122 8.91 -3.11 16.31
N GLY A 123 9.46 -3.35 15.12
CA GLY A 123 9.38 -4.63 14.41
C GLY A 123 8.00 -4.95 13.85
N VAL A 124 7.11 -3.98 13.79
CA VAL A 124 5.74 -4.08 13.30
C VAL A 124 5.73 -3.86 11.80
N LEU A 125 4.97 -4.67 11.03
CA LEU A 125 4.73 -4.46 9.61
C LEU A 125 3.71 -3.32 9.42
N PRO A 126 4.11 -2.13 8.89
CA PRO A 126 3.16 -1.09 8.59
C PRO A 126 2.32 -1.45 7.37
N ILE A 127 0.99 -1.28 7.50
CA ILE A 127 0.00 -1.40 6.44
C ILE A 127 -0.71 -0.06 6.38
N ILE A 128 -0.42 0.73 5.34
CA ILE A 128 -0.89 2.11 5.25
C ILE A 128 -2.05 2.17 4.27
N GLY A 129 -3.20 2.62 4.75
CA GLY A 129 -4.35 2.90 3.91
C GLY A 129 -4.46 4.39 3.69
N GLY A 130 -4.44 4.84 2.44
CA GLY A 130 -4.18 6.23 2.23
C GLY A 130 -5.14 7.05 1.43
N GLY A 131 -4.71 8.27 1.36
CA GLY A 131 -5.12 9.39 0.58
C GLY A 131 -4.49 9.37 -0.82
N ASP A 132 -4.09 10.57 -1.32
CA ASP A 132 -3.39 10.69 -2.60
C ASP A 132 -2.01 10.02 -2.54
N HIS A 133 -1.41 9.68 -3.70
CA HIS A 133 -0.19 8.86 -3.73
C HIS A 133 1.03 9.52 -3.08
N SER A 134 0.97 10.82 -2.72
CA SER A 134 2.03 11.44 -1.92
C SER A 134 2.19 10.81 -0.54
N ILE A 135 1.20 10.04 -0.06
CA ILE A 135 1.28 9.33 1.23
C ILE A 135 2.49 8.39 1.33
N THR A 136 3.00 7.92 0.21
CA THR A 136 4.18 7.05 0.15
C THR A 136 5.48 7.79 0.51
N ILE A 137 5.54 9.13 0.35
CA ILE A 137 6.79 9.90 0.47
C ILE A 137 7.38 9.83 1.89
N GLY A 138 6.60 10.18 2.91
CA GLY A 138 7.07 10.14 4.30
C GLY A 138 7.47 8.73 4.75
N PRO A 139 6.61 7.72 4.57
CA PRO A 139 6.93 6.33 4.86
C PRO A 139 8.16 5.80 4.11
N ALA A 140 8.38 6.15 2.83
CA ALA A 140 9.57 5.77 2.09
C ALA A 140 10.85 6.34 2.70
N ARG A 141 10.81 7.58 3.21
CA ARG A 141 11.93 8.17 3.97
C ARG A 141 12.22 7.41 5.26
N ALA A 142 11.18 7.04 6.01
CA ALA A 142 11.33 6.22 7.21
C ALA A 142 11.92 4.84 6.88
N PHE A 143 11.45 4.23 5.79
CA PHE A 143 11.91 2.93 5.33
C PHE A 143 13.40 2.95 4.96
N ALA A 144 13.83 3.94 4.15
CA ALA A 144 15.23 4.10 3.73
C ALA A 144 16.18 4.45 4.89
N LYS A 145 15.68 5.10 5.96
CA LYS A 145 16.45 5.32 7.19
C LYS A 145 16.59 4.06 8.04
N HIS A 146 15.61 3.17 7.97
CA HIS A 146 15.59 1.94 8.77
C HIS A 146 16.37 0.80 8.11
N PHE A 147 16.29 0.63 6.78
CA PHE A 147 16.96 -0.41 6.01
C PHE A 147 18.05 0.20 5.14
N LYS A 148 19.20 -0.48 5.03
CA LYS A 148 20.34 0.03 4.25
C LYS A 148 20.17 -0.13 2.74
N ARG A 149 19.54 -1.22 2.32
CA ARG A 149 19.32 -1.57 0.92
C ARG A 149 17.85 -1.86 0.70
N CYS A 150 17.19 -0.91 0.08
CA CYS A 150 15.74 -0.90 -0.10
C CYS A 150 15.36 -1.28 -1.52
N GLY A 151 14.41 -2.20 -1.67
CA GLY A 151 13.68 -2.41 -2.90
C GLY A 151 12.28 -1.83 -2.83
N MET A 152 11.67 -1.57 -3.98
CA MET A 152 10.30 -1.10 -4.08
C MET A 152 9.58 -1.80 -5.23
N ILE A 153 8.33 -2.19 -4.99
CA ILE A 153 7.41 -2.62 -6.05
C ILE A 153 6.26 -1.61 -6.04
N HIS A 154 6.05 -0.98 -7.17
CA HIS A 154 5.09 0.09 -7.39
C HIS A 154 4.08 -0.34 -8.45
N PHE A 155 2.79 -0.37 -8.09
CA PHE A 155 1.68 -0.56 -9.02
C PHE A 155 0.99 0.76 -9.26
N ASP A 156 0.82 1.14 -10.50
CA ASP A 156 0.20 2.42 -10.87
C ASP A 156 -0.09 2.45 -12.38
N THR A 157 -1.11 3.20 -12.80
CA THR A 157 -1.29 3.55 -14.21
C THR A 157 -0.37 4.69 -14.64
N HIS A 158 0.20 5.42 -13.66
CA HIS A 158 1.15 6.50 -13.85
C HIS A 158 2.59 6.05 -13.54
N LEU A 159 3.55 6.91 -13.84
CA LEU A 159 4.96 6.67 -13.50
C LEU A 159 5.32 7.27 -12.14
N ASP A 160 4.66 8.34 -11.75
CA ASP A 160 4.83 9.06 -10.48
C ASP A 160 6.28 9.44 -10.16
N THR A 161 7.00 9.77 -11.21
CA THR A 161 8.42 10.14 -11.19
C THR A 161 8.67 11.61 -11.51
N ALA A 162 7.62 12.46 -11.40
CA ALA A 162 7.80 13.89 -11.53
C ALA A 162 8.78 14.41 -10.47
N GLU A 163 9.68 15.31 -10.87
CA GLU A 163 10.63 15.91 -9.93
C GLU A 163 9.91 16.95 -9.06
N ASP A 164 8.95 17.67 -9.64
CA ASP A 164 8.00 18.56 -8.96
C ASP A 164 6.75 18.77 -9.82
N VAL A 165 5.69 19.32 -9.20
CA VAL A 165 4.50 19.83 -9.88
C VAL A 165 4.30 21.27 -9.46
N GLY A 166 4.63 22.21 -10.34
CA GLY A 166 4.52 23.64 -10.04
C GLY A 166 5.42 24.11 -8.89
N GLY A 167 6.55 23.44 -8.66
CA GLY A 167 7.48 23.70 -7.57
C GLY A 167 7.18 22.92 -6.27
N GLU A 168 6.08 22.15 -6.21
CA GLU A 168 5.79 21.27 -5.07
C GLU A 168 6.36 19.87 -5.33
N THR A 169 7.30 19.46 -4.50
CA THR A 169 8.00 18.17 -4.60
C THR A 169 7.33 17.06 -3.78
N LEU A 170 6.47 17.41 -2.82
CA LEU A 170 5.72 16.48 -1.99
C LEU A 170 4.31 16.28 -2.55
N ASN A 171 4.25 16.02 -3.86
CA ASN A 171 3.05 15.88 -4.66
C ASN A 171 2.80 14.41 -5.00
N HIS A 172 1.54 14.04 -5.29
CA HIS A 172 1.16 12.66 -5.59
C HIS A 172 1.75 12.14 -6.91
N CYS A 173 2.21 13.00 -7.80
CA CYS A 173 2.96 12.60 -9.00
C CYS A 173 4.47 12.36 -8.74
N CYS A 174 4.95 12.50 -7.49
CA CYS A 174 6.37 12.53 -7.16
C CYS A 174 6.89 11.37 -6.28
N PRO A 175 6.08 10.43 -5.75
CA PRO A 175 6.52 9.50 -4.72
C PRO A 175 7.71 8.65 -5.13
N ILE A 176 7.79 8.22 -6.38
CA ILE A 176 8.89 7.37 -6.85
C ILE A 176 10.18 8.17 -6.99
N ALA A 177 10.12 9.42 -7.49
CA ALA A 177 11.30 10.29 -7.50
C ALA A 177 11.77 10.57 -6.05
N ARG A 178 10.86 10.79 -5.11
CA ARG A 178 11.18 11.01 -3.69
C ARG A 178 11.72 9.76 -3.01
N ALA A 179 11.31 8.56 -3.42
CA ALA A 179 11.91 7.32 -2.94
C ALA A 179 13.38 7.20 -3.37
N VAL A 180 13.70 7.54 -4.62
CA VAL A 180 15.09 7.61 -5.11
C VAL A 180 15.91 8.61 -4.28
N ASP A 181 15.37 9.80 -4.02
CA ASP A 181 16.04 10.82 -3.19
C ASP A 181 16.23 10.36 -1.74
N ALA A 182 15.35 9.53 -1.23
CA ALA A 182 15.44 8.95 0.11
C ALA A 182 16.52 7.85 0.21
N GLY A 183 17.02 7.32 -0.92
CA GLY A 183 18.08 6.33 -0.95
C GLY A 183 17.69 4.95 -1.49
N PHE A 184 16.52 4.78 -2.08
CA PHE A 184 16.20 3.56 -2.83
C PHE A 184 17.08 3.50 -4.09
N ASP A 185 17.74 2.35 -4.32
CA ASP A 185 18.45 2.13 -5.58
C ASP A 185 17.41 2.01 -6.71
N PRO A 186 17.47 2.89 -7.73
CA PRO A 186 16.53 2.81 -8.85
C PRO A 186 16.48 1.44 -9.54
N ARG A 187 17.58 0.69 -9.53
CA ARG A 187 17.65 -0.67 -10.09
C ARG A 187 16.84 -1.70 -9.28
N ASN A 188 16.49 -1.39 -8.03
CA ASN A 188 15.63 -2.20 -7.19
C ASN A 188 14.20 -1.63 -7.08
N ILE A 189 13.88 -0.59 -7.86
CA ILE A 189 12.51 -0.09 -8.03
C ILE A 189 11.93 -0.75 -9.27
N VAL A 190 10.71 -1.30 -9.12
CA VAL A 190 9.96 -1.94 -10.20
C VAL A 190 8.58 -1.30 -10.27
N THR A 191 8.29 -0.60 -11.36
CA THR A 191 6.98 -0.02 -11.65
C THR A 191 6.20 -0.92 -12.60
N ILE A 192 4.96 -1.24 -12.25
CA ILE A 192 4.09 -2.19 -12.96
C ILE A 192 2.75 -1.52 -13.24
N GLY A 193 2.32 -1.49 -14.49
CA GLY A 193 0.99 -1.05 -14.88
C GLY A 193 0.91 0.25 -15.69
N PRO A 194 1.96 1.11 -15.76
CA PRO A 194 1.83 2.36 -16.49
C PRO A 194 1.28 2.15 -17.89
N SER A 195 0.26 2.93 -18.23
CA SER A 195 -0.47 2.75 -19.46
C SER A 195 -0.89 4.05 -20.13
N GLY A 196 -1.13 3.96 -21.43
CA GLY A 196 -1.86 4.92 -22.23
C GLY A 196 -1.25 6.33 -22.30
N TRP A 197 -2.16 7.29 -22.31
CA TRP A 197 -1.90 8.68 -22.69
C TRP A 197 -1.67 9.63 -21.51
N MET A 198 -1.57 9.09 -20.28
CA MET A 198 -1.54 9.89 -19.06
C MET A 198 -0.13 10.05 -18.48
N ASN A 199 0.88 9.50 -19.15
CA ASN A 199 2.26 9.51 -18.68
C ASN A 199 3.11 10.55 -19.47
N PRO A 200 3.64 11.60 -18.82
CA PRO A 200 4.48 12.60 -19.46
C PRO A 200 5.79 12.02 -19.96
N ARG A 201 6.28 12.58 -21.08
CA ARG A 201 7.59 12.16 -21.65
C ARG A 201 8.76 12.39 -20.70
N SER A 202 8.70 13.42 -19.87
CA SER A 202 9.72 13.74 -18.86
C SER A 202 9.83 12.62 -17.82
N GLU A 203 8.73 12.09 -17.35
CA GLU A 203 8.71 11.00 -16.36
C GLU A 203 9.25 9.69 -16.97
N LEU A 204 8.86 9.36 -18.20
CA LEU A 204 9.45 8.20 -18.90
C LEU A 204 10.95 8.38 -19.12
N ALA A 205 11.42 9.61 -19.37
CA ALA A 205 12.85 9.91 -19.47
C ALA A 205 13.55 9.72 -18.11
N TYR A 206 12.92 10.15 -17.00
CA TYR A 206 13.43 9.92 -15.65
C TYR A 206 13.62 8.43 -15.37
N VAL A 207 12.57 7.62 -15.61
CA VAL A 207 12.62 6.15 -15.45
C VAL A 207 13.79 5.53 -16.21
N LYS A 208 13.97 5.89 -17.49
CA LYS A 208 15.04 5.38 -18.33
C LYS A 208 16.43 5.84 -17.86
N ASN A 209 16.58 7.12 -17.52
CA ASN A 209 17.84 7.70 -17.10
C ASN A 209 18.32 7.16 -15.75
N LYS A 210 17.39 6.90 -14.83
CA LYS A 210 17.70 6.31 -13.51
C LYS A 210 17.86 4.80 -13.56
N GLY A 211 17.36 4.12 -14.59
CA GLY A 211 17.39 2.67 -14.69
C GLY A 211 16.34 1.96 -13.83
N ILE A 212 15.20 2.61 -13.59
CA ILE A 212 14.04 2.00 -12.93
C ILE A 212 13.46 0.92 -13.84
N ASN A 213 13.12 -0.22 -13.28
CA ASN A 213 12.53 -1.33 -14.02
C ASN A 213 11.06 -1.04 -14.32
N LEU A 214 10.65 -1.14 -15.58
CA LEU A 214 9.31 -0.80 -16.04
C LEU A 214 8.63 -1.98 -16.75
N PHE A 215 7.48 -2.38 -16.22
CA PHE A 215 6.52 -3.26 -16.87
C PHE A 215 5.25 -2.46 -17.16
N THR A 216 5.15 -1.89 -18.36
CA THR A 216 3.91 -1.25 -18.81
C THR A 216 2.76 -2.27 -18.83
N LEU A 217 1.53 -1.81 -18.85
CA LEU A 217 0.38 -2.70 -18.91
C LEU A 217 0.43 -3.62 -20.14
N GLU A 218 0.87 -3.10 -21.30
CA GLU A 218 1.09 -3.91 -22.50
C GLU A 218 2.11 -5.03 -22.25
N LYS A 219 3.17 -4.74 -21.45
CA LYS A 219 4.14 -5.78 -21.06
C LYS A 219 3.54 -6.81 -20.11
N VAL A 220 2.61 -6.43 -19.26
CA VAL A 220 1.85 -7.38 -18.42
C VAL A 220 1.03 -8.31 -19.29
N TRP A 221 0.35 -7.79 -20.31
CA TRP A 221 -0.43 -8.62 -21.24
C TRP A 221 0.44 -9.52 -22.13
N GLU A 222 1.57 -9.00 -22.62
CA GLU A 222 2.52 -9.75 -23.47
C GLU A 222 3.16 -10.91 -22.71
N LEU A 223 3.65 -10.67 -21.48
CA LEU A 223 4.45 -11.62 -20.70
C LEU A 223 3.59 -12.52 -19.80
N GLY A 224 2.38 -12.06 -19.47
CA GLY A 224 1.51 -12.65 -18.48
C GLY A 224 1.86 -12.26 -17.05
N ALA A 225 0.82 -12.12 -16.21
CA ALA A 225 0.91 -11.65 -14.84
C ALA A 225 1.92 -12.44 -13.98
N GLU A 226 1.97 -13.77 -14.12
CA GLU A 226 2.90 -14.61 -13.36
C GLU A 226 4.37 -14.32 -13.68
N THR A 227 4.69 -14.17 -14.96
CA THR A 227 6.08 -13.85 -15.38
C THR A 227 6.50 -12.49 -14.86
N VAL A 228 5.63 -11.49 -14.97
CA VAL A 228 5.88 -10.14 -14.46
C VAL A 228 6.07 -10.18 -12.95
N GLY A 229 5.20 -10.87 -12.21
CA GLY A 229 5.29 -11.01 -10.77
C GLY A 229 6.62 -11.62 -10.31
N ARG A 230 7.05 -12.72 -10.93
CA ARG A 230 8.34 -13.37 -10.60
C ARG A 230 9.53 -12.44 -10.88
N ARG A 231 9.54 -11.75 -12.03
CA ARG A 231 10.60 -10.80 -12.37
C ARG A 231 10.63 -9.60 -11.45
N ALA A 232 9.46 -9.06 -11.09
CA ALA A 232 9.35 -7.96 -10.14
C ALA A 232 9.90 -8.35 -8.75
N ALA A 233 9.53 -9.54 -8.26
CA ALA A 233 10.05 -10.08 -7.02
C ALA A 233 11.58 -10.21 -7.03
N GLU A 234 12.14 -10.76 -8.11
CA GLU A 234 13.59 -10.91 -8.30
C GLU A 234 14.30 -9.55 -8.31
N LEU A 235 13.85 -8.61 -9.16
CA LEU A 235 14.48 -7.30 -9.33
C LEU A 235 14.42 -6.47 -8.04
N ALA A 236 13.26 -6.41 -7.39
CA ALA A 236 13.12 -5.64 -6.15
C ALA A 236 13.90 -6.25 -4.97
N SER A 237 14.11 -7.58 -4.98
CA SER A 237 14.82 -8.29 -3.90
C SER A 237 16.33 -8.41 -4.15
N ASN A 238 16.82 -8.02 -5.31
CA ASN A 238 18.22 -8.26 -5.68
C ASN A 238 19.20 -7.46 -4.80
N GLY A 239 19.79 -8.15 -3.83
CA GLY A 239 20.72 -7.56 -2.87
C GLY A 239 20.09 -6.61 -1.86
N THR A 240 18.75 -6.59 -1.72
CA THR A 240 18.04 -5.73 -0.76
C THR A 240 17.83 -6.38 0.60
N ASP A 241 17.75 -5.57 1.65
CA ASP A 241 17.46 -6.01 3.01
C ASP A 241 15.93 -6.11 3.23
N ALA A 242 15.18 -5.25 2.54
CA ALA A 242 13.73 -5.15 2.65
C ALA A 242 13.13 -4.56 1.37
N VAL A 243 11.85 -4.88 1.12
CA VAL A 243 11.06 -4.35 -0.01
C VAL A 243 9.82 -3.64 0.51
N TYR A 244 9.53 -2.48 -0.05
CA TYR A 244 8.32 -1.70 0.14
C TYR A 244 7.38 -1.96 -1.05
N LEU A 245 6.14 -2.33 -0.77
CA LEU A 245 5.08 -2.49 -1.76
C LEU A 245 4.13 -1.29 -1.67
N THR A 246 4.04 -0.49 -2.72
CA THR A 246 3.09 0.62 -2.85
C THR A 246 2.15 0.36 -4.02
N VAL A 247 0.86 0.54 -3.78
CA VAL A 247 -0.18 0.28 -4.77
C VAL A 247 -1.06 1.51 -4.92
N ASP A 248 -0.98 2.18 -6.07
CA ASP A 248 -2.03 3.07 -6.49
C ASP A 248 -3.20 2.24 -7.01
N ILE A 249 -4.39 2.47 -6.47
CA ILE A 249 -5.57 1.70 -6.88
C ILE A 249 -5.99 2.01 -8.32
N ASP A 250 -5.54 3.12 -8.90
CA ASP A 250 -5.88 3.52 -10.25
C ASP A 250 -5.14 2.72 -11.34
N VAL A 251 -4.18 1.86 -10.95
CA VAL A 251 -3.65 0.82 -11.84
C VAL A 251 -4.76 -0.10 -12.35
N MET A 252 -5.85 -0.18 -11.59
CA MET A 252 -7.01 -1.00 -11.92
C MET A 252 -7.89 -0.31 -12.97
N ASP A 253 -8.46 -1.09 -13.87
CA ASP A 253 -9.49 -0.58 -14.78
C ASP A 253 -10.66 0.03 -13.98
N ALA A 254 -11.15 1.17 -14.44
CA ALA A 254 -12.26 1.90 -13.80
C ALA A 254 -13.56 1.08 -13.71
N ALA A 255 -13.69 -0.02 -14.45
CA ALA A 255 -14.80 -0.96 -14.28
C ALA A 255 -14.71 -1.71 -12.93
N TYR A 256 -13.53 -1.82 -12.34
CA TYR A 256 -13.28 -2.49 -11.05
C TYR A 256 -12.95 -1.53 -9.92
N ALA A 257 -12.35 -0.37 -10.24
CA ALA A 257 -11.95 0.64 -9.28
C ALA A 257 -12.30 2.07 -9.75
N PRO A 258 -13.61 2.42 -9.84
CA PRO A 258 -14.02 3.76 -10.26
C PRO A 258 -13.73 4.83 -9.19
N GLY A 259 -13.57 4.44 -7.94
CA GLY A 259 -13.40 5.32 -6.77
C GLY A 259 -11.95 5.70 -6.56
N THR A 260 -11.38 6.46 -7.49
CA THR A 260 -10.01 6.98 -7.43
C THR A 260 -9.94 8.42 -7.94
N CYS A 261 -8.80 9.09 -7.71
CA CYS A 261 -8.53 10.45 -8.18
C CYS A 261 -8.53 10.52 -9.72
N VAL A 262 -7.83 9.60 -10.37
CA VAL A 262 -7.62 9.58 -11.82
C VAL A 262 -7.98 8.20 -12.38
N PRO A 263 -9.27 7.90 -12.59
CA PRO A 263 -9.68 6.57 -13.06
C PRO A 263 -9.18 6.31 -14.48
N THR A 264 -8.59 5.15 -14.70
CA THR A 264 -8.10 4.74 -16.02
C THR A 264 -9.06 3.78 -16.72
N THR A 265 -9.06 3.80 -18.04
CA THR A 265 -9.72 2.82 -18.88
C THR A 265 -8.69 1.88 -19.50
N CYS A 266 -9.07 0.64 -19.74
CA CYS A 266 -8.13 -0.41 -20.13
C CYS A 266 -7.01 -0.58 -19.12
N GLY A 267 -7.34 -0.51 -17.81
CA GLY A 267 -6.42 -0.76 -16.71
C GLY A 267 -6.23 -2.26 -16.42
N MET A 268 -5.54 -2.56 -15.33
CA MET A 268 -5.33 -3.93 -14.88
C MET A 268 -6.62 -4.55 -14.35
N THR A 269 -6.80 -5.84 -14.54
CA THR A 269 -7.91 -6.60 -13.93
C THR A 269 -7.54 -7.07 -12.52
N PRO A 270 -8.52 -7.30 -11.61
CA PRO A 270 -8.25 -7.88 -10.30
C PRO A 270 -7.52 -9.22 -10.35
N ARG A 271 -7.77 -10.04 -11.38
CA ARG A 271 -7.09 -11.31 -11.55
C ARG A 271 -5.60 -11.13 -11.82
N GLU A 272 -5.23 -10.14 -12.62
CA GLU A 272 -3.83 -9.85 -12.95
C GLU A 272 -3.06 -9.36 -11.73
N ILE A 273 -3.54 -8.34 -11.02
CA ILE A 273 -2.84 -7.80 -9.85
C ILE A 273 -2.69 -8.86 -8.75
N LEU A 274 -3.75 -9.61 -8.42
CA LEU A 274 -3.69 -10.65 -7.41
C LEU A 274 -2.73 -11.79 -7.81
N LYS A 275 -2.68 -12.13 -9.11
CA LYS A 275 -1.71 -13.12 -9.60
C LYS A 275 -0.27 -12.62 -9.50
N ILE A 276 -0.02 -11.33 -9.79
CA ILE A 276 1.31 -10.73 -9.64
C ILE A 276 1.72 -10.74 -8.15
N ILE A 277 0.84 -10.29 -7.26
CA ILE A 277 1.10 -10.25 -5.80
C ILE A 277 1.37 -11.66 -5.25
N SER A 278 0.67 -12.67 -5.72
CA SER A 278 0.90 -14.07 -5.28
C SER A 278 2.33 -14.56 -5.56
N CYS A 279 3.03 -13.94 -6.52
CA CYS A 279 4.44 -14.25 -6.82
C CYS A 279 5.42 -13.61 -5.85
N PHE A 280 4.98 -12.75 -4.94
CA PHE A 280 5.85 -12.08 -3.95
C PHE A 280 6.08 -12.93 -2.69
N SER A 281 5.58 -14.17 -2.68
CA SER A 281 5.88 -15.12 -1.61
C SER A 281 7.40 -15.30 -1.47
N GLY A 282 7.94 -14.98 -0.28
CA GLY A 282 9.39 -15.00 -0.02
C GLY A 282 10.11 -13.67 -0.26
N VAL A 283 9.47 -12.67 -0.86
CA VAL A 283 9.96 -11.28 -0.84
C VAL A 283 9.91 -10.74 0.59
N LYS A 284 10.96 -10.09 1.03
CA LYS A 284 11.01 -9.47 2.36
C LYS A 284 10.20 -8.18 2.40
N LEU A 285 8.88 -8.30 2.22
CA LEU A 285 7.97 -7.17 2.36
C LEU A 285 7.99 -6.69 3.82
N ARG A 286 8.33 -5.41 4.03
CA ARG A 286 8.44 -4.79 5.36
C ARG A 286 7.60 -3.54 5.51
N MET A 287 6.95 -3.10 4.45
CA MET A 287 5.93 -2.04 4.44
C MET A 287 5.03 -2.24 3.22
N ILE A 288 3.76 -1.95 3.40
CA ILE A 288 2.73 -2.05 2.36
C ILE A 288 1.87 -0.81 2.45
N ASP A 289 1.61 -0.14 1.32
CA ASP A 289 0.56 0.86 1.27
C ASP A 289 -0.38 0.67 0.09
N ILE A 290 -1.54 1.31 0.21
CA ILE A 290 -2.50 1.48 -0.86
C ILE A 290 -2.97 2.93 -0.88
N ALA A 291 -2.84 3.58 -2.03
CA ALA A 291 -3.17 4.98 -2.28
C ALA A 291 -4.40 5.14 -3.18
N GLU A 292 -4.87 6.37 -3.28
CA GLU A 292 -5.88 6.87 -4.21
C GLU A 292 -7.28 6.24 -4.09
N VAL A 293 -7.57 5.50 -3.01
CA VAL A 293 -8.93 5.05 -2.74
C VAL A 293 -9.81 6.23 -2.34
N SER A 294 -10.81 6.54 -3.17
CA SER A 294 -11.67 7.72 -3.02
C SER A 294 -13.14 7.34 -2.83
N PRO A 295 -13.62 7.16 -1.58
CA PRO A 295 -14.99 6.76 -1.28
C PRO A 295 -16.09 7.63 -1.90
N PRO A 296 -15.94 8.97 -2.04
CA PRO A 296 -16.97 9.78 -2.69
C PRO A 296 -17.26 9.40 -4.15
N TRP A 297 -16.31 8.76 -4.82
CA TRP A 297 -16.44 8.29 -6.20
C TRP A 297 -16.63 6.77 -6.30
N ASP A 298 -16.61 6.09 -5.16
CA ASP A 298 -16.69 4.63 -5.05
C ASP A 298 -18.12 4.16 -4.72
N HIS A 299 -19.01 4.29 -5.67
CA HIS A 299 -20.37 3.81 -5.50
C HIS A 299 -20.59 2.52 -6.31
N PRO A 300 -20.80 1.37 -5.69
CA PRO A 300 -21.22 1.05 -4.32
C PRO A 300 -20.11 0.51 -3.38
N GLY A 301 -18.92 1.04 -3.39
CA GLY A 301 -17.84 0.63 -2.49
C GLY A 301 -16.95 -0.50 -3.03
N ILE A 302 -16.97 -0.74 -4.36
CA ILE A 302 -16.20 -1.83 -4.97
C ILE A 302 -14.69 -1.56 -4.96
N THR A 303 -14.27 -0.30 -5.07
CA THR A 303 -12.87 0.10 -5.04
C THR A 303 -12.25 -0.16 -3.67
N ALA A 304 -12.90 0.31 -2.61
CA ALA A 304 -12.44 0.08 -1.24
C ALA A 304 -12.37 -1.43 -0.91
N ARG A 305 -13.36 -2.23 -1.36
CA ARG A 305 -13.33 -3.68 -1.21
C ARG A 305 -12.17 -4.34 -1.93
N LEU A 306 -11.89 -3.90 -3.17
CA LEU A 306 -10.73 -4.38 -3.92
C LEU A 306 -9.43 -3.97 -3.23
N GLY A 307 -9.35 -2.75 -2.71
CA GLY A 307 -8.22 -2.28 -1.91
C GLY A 307 -7.95 -3.15 -0.67
N VAL A 308 -8.99 -3.49 0.09
CA VAL A 308 -8.86 -4.43 1.22
C VAL A 308 -8.34 -5.79 0.74
N ARG A 309 -8.88 -6.32 -0.37
CA ARG A 309 -8.41 -7.60 -0.92
C ARG A 309 -6.94 -7.56 -1.30
N ILE A 310 -6.49 -6.48 -1.93
CA ILE A 310 -5.08 -6.28 -2.31
C ILE A 310 -4.19 -6.24 -1.05
N LEU A 311 -4.60 -5.53 0.00
CA LEU A 311 -3.86 -5.48 1.27
C LEU A 311 -3.75 -6.87 1.91
N LEU A 312 -4.83 -7.64 1.96
CA LEU A 312 -4.82 -8.99 2.54
C LEU A 312 -3.92 -9.96 1.75
N GLU A 313 -3.97 -9.94 0.42
CA GLU A 313 -3.07 -10.77 -0.41
C GLU A 313 -1.60 -10.33 -0.26
N SER A 314 -1.35 -9.03 -0.12
CA SER A 314 0.01 -8.50 0.13
C SER A 314 0.53 -8.92 1.51
N MET A 315 -0.33 -8.94 2.53
CA MET A 315 0.01 -9.50 3.84
C MET A 315 0.31 -10.99 3.76
N ALA A 316 -0.50 -11.76 3.01
CA ALA A 316 -0.27 -13.19 2.82
C ALA A 316 1.09 -13.46 2.13
N ALA A 317 1.43 -12.65 1.11
CA ALA A 317 2.75 -12.71 0.49
C ALA A 317 3.89 -12.39 1.47
N ALA A 318 3.68 -11.45 2.41
CA ALA A 318 4.66 -11.08 3.42
C ALA A 318 4.92 -12.19 4.47
N VAL A 319 3.97 -13.11 4.71
CA VAL A 319 4.12 -14.24 5.67
C VAL A 319 5.37 -15.05 5.35
N ALA A 320 5.52 -15.52 4.12
CA ALA A 320 6.63 -16.37 3.71
C ALA A 320 7.99 -15.64 3.77
N GLY A 321 8.01 -14.31 3.64
CA GLY A 321 9.22 -13.49 3.73
C GLY A 321 9.66 -13.18 5.16
N ARG A 322 8.83 -13.45 6.18
CA ARG A 322 9.18 -13.27 7.61
C ARG A 322 9.89 -14.48 8.21
N ALA A 323 9.64 -15.66 7.67
CA ALA A 323 10.20 -16.93 8.17
C ALA A 323 11.67 -17.16 7.73
N ARG A 324 12.26 -16.24 7.00
CA ARG A 324 13.64 -16.26 6.51
C ARG A 324 14.42 -15.07 7.06
#